data_9664fa3f4c61070bb4eeaefb22005248
#
_entry.id   9664fa3f4c61070bb4eeaefb22005248
#
_cell.length_a   1.000
_cell.length_b   1.000
_cell.length_c   1.000
_cell.angle_alpha   90.00
_cell.angle_beta   90.00
_cell.angle_gamma   90.00
#
_symmetry.space_group_name_H-M   'P 1'
#
loop_
_entity.id
_entity.type
_entity.pdbx_description
1 polymer ?
#
loop_
_entity_poly.entity_id
_entity_poly.type
_entity_poly.pdbx_seq_one_letter_code
_entity_poly.pdbx_strand_id
1 'polypeptide(L)'
;KINFVQDNESMSSYGVMRGLHFQAPPFTQSKLVRCVKGAVLDVAVDIRKGSPIYGQHVAVELTEDNHRQFFVPRGFAHGFAVLSETAVFQYKCDNFYAPQADGGISIVDASLGIDWKIPTENALLSEKDTKHALLKDFDSPFSIDMDLYPEFSNM
;
A
#
# COMPACT_ATOMS: atom_id res chain seq x y z
N LYS A 1 -16.16 -13.56 4.72
CA LYS A 1 -15.13 -13.42 5.75
C LYS A 1 -13.74 -13.48 5.11
N ILE A 2 -12.94 -12.41 5.29
CA ILE A 2 -11.57 -12.37 4.78
C ILE A 2 -10.74 -13.47 5.47
N ASN A 3 -10.01 -14.23 4.67
CA ASN A 3 -9.12 -15.28 5.16
C ASN A 3 -7.67 -14.87 4.91
N PHE A 4 -6.96 -14.52 5.98
CA PHE A 4 -5.55 -14.16 5.88
C PHE A 4 -4.68 -15.41 5.82
N VAL A 5 -3.82 -15.49 4.81
CA VAL A 5 -3.00 -16.67 4.50
C VAL A 5 -1.50 -16.41 4.64
N GLN A 6 -1.09 -15.15 4.81
CA GLN A 6 0.31 -14.78 4.91
C GLN A 6 0.49 -13.65 5.92
N ASP A 7 1.50 -13.78 6.77
CA ASP A 7 1.96 -12.73 7.69
C ASP A 7 3.33 -12.26 7.27
N ASN A 8 3.55 -10.93 7.40
CA ASN A 8 4.85 -10.31 7.11
C ASN A 8 5.22 -9.37 8.25
N GLU A 9 6.50 -9.31 8.55
CA GLU A 9 7.04 -8.36 9.51
C GLU A 9 8.38 -7.83 8.98
N SER A 10 8.59 -6.54 9.10
CA SER A 10 9.86 -5.92 8.72
C SER A 10 10.22 -4.83 9.70
N MET A 11 11.53 -4.56 9.80
CA MET A 11 12.06 -3.43 10.57
C MET A 11 12.75 -2.49 9.59
N SER A 12 12.49 -1.20 9.74
CA SER A 12 13.07 -0.17 8.88
C SER A 12 13.46 1.05 9.70
N SER A 13 14.38 1.84 9.14
CA SER A 13 14.88 3.06 9.76
C SER A 13 14.14 4.30 9.27
N TYR A 14 14.33 5.41 9.97
CA TYR A 14 13.74 6.70 9.62
C TYR A 14 13.98 7.06 8.15
N GLY A 15 12.93 7.54 7.51
CA GLY A 15 12.97 8.01 6.13
C GLY A 15 12.75 6.94 5.07
N VAL A 16 12.78 5.66 5.46
CA VAL A 16 12.44 4.58 4.51
C VAL A 16 11.00 4.76 4.05
N MET A 17 10.81 4.79 2.74
CA MET A 17 9.51 4.84 2.09
C MET A 17 9.42 3.70 1.09
N ARG A 18 8.31 2.96 1.11
CA ARG A 18 8.08 1.84 0.19
C ARG A 18 6.70 1.96 -0.43
N GLY A 19 6.61 1.71 -1.71
CA GLY A 19 5.35 1.70 -2.43
C GLY A 19 5.41 2.46 -3.75
N LEU A 20 4.32 2.80 -4.27
CA LEU A 20 2.97 2.32 -3.92
C LEU A 20 2.74 1.02 -4.67
N HIS A 21 2.52 -0.07 -3.96
CA HIS A 21 2.51 -1.42 -4.53
C HIS A 21 1.11 -2.03 -4.59
N PHE A 22 0.93 -2.96 -5.53
CA PHE A 22 -0.24 -3.84 -5.62
C PHE A 22 0.19 -5.15 -6.30
N GLN A 23 -0.69 -6.15 -6.24
CA GLN A 23 -0.59 -7.34 -7.08
C GLN A 23 -1.78 -7.38 -8.02
N ALA A 24 -1.52 -7.60 -9.31
CA ALA A 24 -2.55 -7.65 -10.34
C ALA A 24 -3.43 -8.90 -10.19
N PRO A 25 -4.71 -8.84 -10.62
CA PRO A 25 -5.56 -10.02 -10.62
C PRO A 25 -4.94 -11.19 -11.42
N PRO A 26 -5.14 -12.44 -11.03
CA PRO A 26 -5.99 -12.92 -9.92
C PRO A 26 -5.28 -12.98 -8.57
N PHE A 27 -4.08 -12.40 -8.45
CA PHE A 27 -3.24 -12.51 -7.25
C PHE A 27 -3.38 -11.32 -6.29
N THR A 28 -4.42 -10.53 -6.47
CA THR A 28 -4.66 -9.31 -5.68
C THR A 28 -4.76 -9.62 -4.19
N GLN A 29 -4.19 -8.74 -3.37
CA GLN A 29 -4.15 -8.88 -1.92
C GLN A 29 -4.93 -7.76 -1.24
N SER A 30 -5.75 -8.12 -0.24
CA SER A 30 -6.10 -7.21 0.85
C SER A 30 -5.05 -7.33 1.94
N LYS A 31 -4.83 -6.25 2.66
CA LYS A 31 -3.83 -6.23 3.74
C LYS A 31 -4.42 -5.63 5.00
N LEU A 32 -4.09 -6.23 6.13
CA LEU A 32 -4.37 -5.65 7.45
C LEU A 32 -3.03 -5.29 8.08
N VAL A 33 -2.82 -4.01 8.30
CA VAL A 33 -1.51 -3.43 8.59
C VAL A 33 -1.50 -2.85 9.99
N ARG A 34 -0.39 -3.02 10.72
CA ARG A 34 -0.16 -2.35 11.99
C ARG A 34 1.32 -2.07 12.24
N CYS A 35 1.59 -1.08 13.08
CA CYS A 35 2.93 -0.76 13.56
C CYS A 35 3.08 -1.31 14.98
N VAL A 36 4.04 -2.23 15.17
CA VAL A 36 4.28 -2.88 16.45
C VAL A 36 5.22 -2.06 17.33
N LYS A 37 6.17 -1.37 16.69
CA LYS A 37 7.15 -0.52 17.36
C LYS A 37 7.40 0.72 16.51
N GLY A 38 7.47 1.89 17.15
CA GLY A 38 7.72 3.15 16.46
C GLY A 38 6.47 3.71 15.79
N ALA A 39 6.66 4.40 14.68
CA ALA A 39 5.59 5.08 13.95
C ALA A 39 5.81 5.05 12.46
N VAL A 40 4.74 4.81 11.70
CA VAL A 40 4.73 4.89 10.24
C VAL A 40 3.53 5.69 9.77
N LEU A 41 3.66 6.33 8.61
CA LEU A 41 2.51 6.82 7.86
C LEU A 41 2.16 5.78 6.83
N ASP A 42 0.95 5.23 6.89
CA ASP A 42 0.48 4.21 5.96
C ASP A 42 -0.54 4.82 5.00
N VAL A 43 -0.40 4.54 3.71
CA VAL A 43 -1.16 5.20 2.66
C VAL A 43 -1.75 4.18 1.70
N ALA A 44 -3.03 4.37 1.35
CA ALA A 44 -3.72 3.61 0.33
C ALA A 44 -4.28 4.57 -0.72
N VAL A 45 -4.04 4.27 -1.99
CA VAL A 45 -4.49 5.07 -3.14
C VAL A 45 -5.46 4.23 -3.97
N ASP A 46 -6.64 4.78 -4.27
CA ASP A 46 -7.59 4.10 -5.15
C ASP A 46 -7.06 4.08 -6.59
N ILE A 47 -6.86 2.89 -7.13
CA ILE A 47 -6.41 2.70 -8.51
C ILE A 47 -7.40 1.89 -9.36
N ARG A 48 -8.68 1.89 -8.97
CA ARG A 48 -9.75 1.23 -9.75
C ARG A 48 -10.25 2.19 -10.83
N LYS A 49 -10.05 1.84 -12.10
CA LYS A 49 -10.57 2.64 -13.24
C LYS A 49 -12.07 2.80 -13.12
N GLY A 50 -12.57 4.01 -13.32
CA GLY A 50 -13.98 4.35 -13.22
C GLY A 50 -14.48 4.64 -11.82
N SER A 51 -13.66 4.46 -10.80
CA SER A 51 -14.02 4.84 -9.44
C SER A 51 -14.15 6.36 -9.32
N PRO A 52 -15.18 6.87 -8.64
CA PRO A 52 -15.33 8.32 -8.42
C PRO A 52 -14.21 8.91 -7.58
N ILE A 53 -13.46 8.08 -6.87
CA ILE A 53 -12.32 8.50 -6.05
C ILE A 53 -10.98 8.02 -6.61
N TYR A 54 -10.93 7.62 -7.89
CA TYR A 54 -9.68 7.18 -8.53
C TYR A 54 -8.57 8.22 -8.33
N GLY A 55 -7.41 7.77 -7.85
CA GLY A 55 -6.27 8.63 -7.57
C GLY A 55 -6.30 9.34 -6.21
N GLN A 56 -7.40 9.27 -5.49
CA GLN A 56 -7.48 9.80 -4.14
C GLN A 56 -6.85 8.82 -3.13
N HIS A 57 -6.40 9.34 -2.01
CA HIS A 57 -5.71 8.54 -1.01
C HIS A 57 -6.27 8.73 0.38
N VAL A 58 -6.00 7.75 1.23
CA VAL A 58 -6.17 7.83 2.69
C VAL A 58 -4.79 7.61 3.30
N ALA A 59 -4.41 8.50 4.22
CA ALA A 59 -3.16 8.40 4.95
C ALA A 59 -3.48 8.28 6.45
N VAL A 60 -2.91 7.29 7.11
CA VAL A 60 -3.15 7.01 8.52
C VAL A 60 -1.82 6.85 9.23
N GLU A 61 -1.65 7.55 10.34
CA GLU A 61 -0.48 7.34 11.20
C GLU A 61 -0.73 6.15 12.10
N LEU A 62 0.15 5.14 12.01
CA LEU A 62 0.10 3.93 12.82
C LEU A 62 1.29 3.94 13.76
N THR A 63 1.02 3.80 15.07
CA THR A 63 2.07 3.82 16.09
C THR A 63 1.90 2.68 17.08
N GLU A 64 2.97 2.37 17.81
CA GLU A 64 2.91 1.41 18.91
C GLU A 64 1.94 1.85 20.01
N ASP A 65 1.71 3.17 20.16
CA ASP A 65 0.88 3.73 21.21
C ASP A 65 -0.60 3.81 20.84
N ASN A 66 -0.92 4.12 19.56
CA ASN A 66 -2.31 4.27 19.16
C ASN A 66 -3.02 2.96 18.83
N HIS A 67 -2.27 1.87 18.66
CA HIS A 67 -2.79 0.53 18.37
C HIS A 67 -3.72 0.46 17.15
N ARG A 68 -3.64 1.42 16.24
CA ARG A 68 -4.47 1.42 15.04
C ARG A 68 -4.05 0.32 14.09
N GLN A 69 -5.05 -0.25 13.44
CA GLN A 69 -4.85 -1.14 12.30
C GLN A 69 -5.51 -0.54 11.09
N PHE A 70 -4.91 -0.74 9.93
CA PHE A 70 -5.40 -0.19 8.68
C PHE A 70 -5.67 -1.31 7.69
N PHE A 71 -6.93 -1.40 7.22
CA PHE A 71 -7.30 -2.37 6.20
C PHE A 71 -7.21 -1.73 4.83
N VAL A 72 -6.36 -2.30 3.97
CA VAL A 72 -6.18 -1.87 2.58
C VAL A 72 -6.89 -2.88 1.69
N PRO A 73 -8.02 -2.51 1.06
CA PRO A 73 -8.75 -3.44 0.21
C PRO A 73 -8.04 -3.69 -1.11
N ARG A 74 -8.45 -4.77 -1.77
CA ARG A 74 -8.04 -5.04 -3.16
C ARG A 74 -8.46 -3.87 -4.04
N GLY A 75 -7.65 -3.53 -5.04
CA GLY A 75 -7.91 -2.39 -5.93
C GLY A 75 -7.29 -1.09 -5.46
N PHE A 76 -6.50 -1.12 -4.39
CA PHE A 76 -5.75 0.03 -3.88
C PHE A 76 -4.26 -0.25 -3.94
N ALA A 77 -3.48 0.77 -4.26
CA ALA A 77 -2.03 0.73 -4.14
C ALA A 77 -1.66 1.13 -2.71
N HIS A 78 -0.64 0.48 -2.15
CA HIS A 78 -0.27 0.61 -0.75
C HIS A 78 1.19 1.00 -0.59
N GLY A 79 1.45 1.91 0.34
CA GLY A 79 2.80 2.29 0.70
C GLY A 79 2.88 2.84 2.12
N PHE A 80 4.10 3.03 2.60
CA PHE A 80 4.33 3.59 3.93
C PHE A 80 5.63 4.38 3.99
N ALA A 81 5.71 5.24 5.00
CA ALA A 81 6.91 5.99 5.34
C ALA A 81 7.21 5.81 6.83
N VAL A 82 8.47 5.61 7.18
CA VAL A 82 8.92 5.45 8.56
C VAL A 82 9.17 6.81 9.19
N LEU A 83 8.42 7.14 10.23
CA LEU A 83 8.44 8.46 10.88
C LEU A 83 9.31 8.48 12.14
N SER A 84 9.60 7.32 12.74
CA SER A 84 10.45 7.19 13.94
C SER A 84 11.85 6.73 13.56
N GLU A 85 12.77 6.74 14.53
CA GLU A 85 14.15 6.28 14.30
C GLU A 85 14.17 4.87 13.73
N THR A 86 13.36 3.98 14.31
CA THR A 86 13.10 2.63 13.78
C THR A 86 11.61 2.33 13.90
N ALA A 87 11.12 1.48 13.00
CA ALA A 87 9.75 0.99 13.08
C ALA A 87 9.71 -0.49 12.75
N VAL A 88 8.90 -1.23 13.51
CA VAL A 88 8.56 -2.62 13.21
C VAL A 88 7.13 -2.62 12.69
N PHE A 89 6.96 -3.12 11.48
CA PHE A 89 5.74 -3.04 10.69
C PHE A 89 5.28 -4.44 10.36
N GLN A 90 4.02 -4.74 10.68
CA GLN A 90 3.41 -6.04 10.42
C GLN A 90 2.21 -5.89 9.51
N TYR A 91 2.01 -6.85 8.60
CA TYR A 91 0.77 -6.91 7.85
C TYR A 91 0.39 -8.34 7.50
N LYS A 92 -0.92 -8.57 7.46
CA LYS A 92 -1.52 -9.83 7.03
C LYS A 92 -2.06 -9.64 5.62
N CYS A 93 -1.89 -10.67 4.80
CA CYS A 93 -2.38 -10.67 3.42
C CYS A 93 -3.38 -11.81 3.22
N ASP A 94 -4.42 -11.56 2.43
CA ASP A 94 -5.43 -12.58 2.10
C ASP A 94 -5.10 -13.35 0.82
N ASN A 95 -3.93 -13.13 0.25
CA ASN A 95 -3.38 -13.89 -0.86
C ASN A 95 -1.87 -13.95 -0.73
N PHE A 96 -1.24 -14.96 -1.33
CA PHE A 96 0.20 -15.15 -1.26
C PHE A 96 0.94 -14.16 -2.16
N TYR A 97 2.20 -13.90 -1.78
CA TYR A 97 3.07 -13.08 -2.60
C TYR A 97 3.27 -13.74 -3.98
N ALA A 98 3.03 -12.96 -5.03
CA ALA A 98 3.13 -13.40 -6.42
C ALA A 98 3.99 -12.38 -7.18
N PRO A 99 5.33 -12.59 -7.26
CA PRO A 99 6.23 -11.61 -7.87
C PRO A 99 5.89 -11.31 -9.34
N GLN A 100 5.32 -12.27 -10.07
CA GLN A 100 4.90 -12.07 -11.46
C GLN A 100 3.73 -11.10 -11.61
N ALA A 101 2.98 -10.85 -10.52
CA ALA A 101 1.83 -9.96 -10.52
C ALA A 101 2.13 -8.60 -9.86
N ASP A 102 3.34 -8.44 -9.33
CA ASP A 102 3.73 -7.23 -8.60
C ASP A 102 3.77 -6.02 -9.53
N GLY A 103 3.19 -4.92 -9.07
CA GLY A 103 3.18 -3.65 -9.79
C GLY A 103 3.15 -2.48 -8.81
N GLY A 104 3.17 -1.28 -9.37
CA GLY A 104 3.15 -0.09 -8.55
C GLY A 104 2.97 1.19 -9.35
N ILE A 105 2.74 2.29 -8.62
CA ILE A 105 2.77 3.65 -9.14
C ILE A 105 3.82 4.44 -8.35
N SER A 106 4.26 5.56 -8.92
CA SER A 106 5.32 6.38 -8.32
C SER A 106 4.88 6.94 -6.96
N ILE A 107 5.63 6.60 -5.93
CA ILE A 107 5.41 7.09 -4.56
C ILE A 107 5.69 8.60 -4.44
N VAL A 108 6.47 9.16 -5.37
CA VAL A 108 6.83 10.59 -5.38
C VAL A 108 6.02 11.40 -6.38
N ASP A 109 4.96 10.84 -6.94
CA ASP A 109 4.07 11.55 -7.86
C ASP A 109 3.37 12.70 -7.13
N ALA A 110 3.75 13.93 -7.46
CA ALA A 110 3.20 15.13 -6.81
C ALA A 110 1.69 15.28 -7.04
N SER A 111 1.16 14.74 -8.13
CA SER A 111 -0.28 14.83 -8.43
C SER A 111 -1.16 14.06 -7.45
N LEU A 112 -0.58 13.11 -6.72
CA LEU A 112 -1.30 12.36 -5.68
C LEU A 112 -1.58 13.21 -4.43
N GLY A 113 -0.80 14.28 -4.21
CA GLY A 113 -1.00 15.19 -3.09
C GLY A 113 -0.75 14.57 -1.72
N ILE A 114 0.07 13.53 -1.65
CA ILE A 114 0.35 12.84 -0.39
C ILE A 114 1.44 13.60 0.39
N ASP A 115 1.11 13.98 1.62
CA ASP A 115 2.10 14.51 2.55
C ASP A 115 2.72 13.34 3.32
N TRP A 116 3.90 12.92 2.90
CA TRP A 116 4.59 11.78 3.52
C TRP A 116 5.23 12.13 4.86
N LYS A 117 5.28 13.41 5.22
CA LYS A 117 5.89 13.90 6.48
C LYS A 117 7.39 13.61 6.60
N ILE A 118 8.02 13.23 5.51
CA ILE A 118 9.46 13.03 5.41
C ILE A 118 10.02 14.08 4.46
N PRO A 119 11.00 14.92 4.89
CA PRO A 119 11.67 15.81 3.97
C PRO A 119 12.30 15.02 2.81
N THR A 120 12.23 15.57 1.60
CA THR A 120 12.71 14.90 0.39
C THR A 120 14.15 14.42 0.52
N GLU A 121 15.01 15.23 1.15
CA GLU A 121 16.42 14.90 1.37
C GLU A 121 16.63 13.71 2.32
N ASN A 122 15.62 13.34 3.12
CA ASN A 122 15.70 12.23 4.06
C ASN A 122 15.00 10.96 3.55
N ALA A 123 14.31 11.04 2.40
CA ALA A 123 13.59 9.91 1.85
C ALA A 123 14.53 8.84 1.31
N LEU A 124 14.33 7.60 1.74
CA LEU A 124 15.11 6.43 1.33
C LEU A 124 14.21 5.48 0.55
N LEU A 125 14.35 5.48 -0.76
CA LEU A 125 13.56 4.65 -1.67
C LEU A 125 14.39 3.48 -2.18
N SER A 126 13.75 2.31 -2.38
CA SER A 126 14.39 1.22 -3.11
C SER A 126 14.52 1.61 -4.59
N GLU A 127 15.49 1.02 -5.29
CA GLU A 127 15.67 1.27 -6.72
C GLU A 127 14.40 0.91 -7.50
N LYS A 128 13.77 -0.20 -7.17
CA LYS A 128 12.51 -0.65 -7.77
C LYS A 128 11.41 0.42 -7.66
N ASP A 129 11.29 1.05 -6.50
CA ASP A 129 10.23 2.04 -6.24
C ASP A 129 10.46 3.36 -6.96
N THR A 130 11.69 3.65 -7.41
CA THR A 130 11.98 4.84 -8.20
C THR A 130 11.59 4.72 -9.66
N LYS A 131 11.24 3.50 -10.12
CA LYS A 131 11.00 3.20 -11.54
C LYS A 131 9.53 3.07 -11.92
N HIS A 132 8.61 3.24 -10.96
CA HIS A 132 7.18 3.15 -11.24
C HIS A 132 6.69 4.36 -12.03
N ALA A 133 5.68 4.15 -12.87
CA ALA A 133 5.05 5.22 -13.65
C ALA A 133 4.28 6.19 -12.77
N LEU A 134 4.17 7.44 -13.23
CA LEU A 134 3.25 8.40 -12.65
C LEU A 134 1.80 7.94 -12.87
N LEU A 135 0.89 8.39 -12.01
CA LEU A 135 -0.53 8.00 -12.13
C LEU A 135 -1.09 8.31 -13.53
N LYS A 136 -0.75 9.44 -14.11
CA LYS A 136 -1.22 9.86 -15.45
C LYS A 136 -0.83 8.89 -16.57
N ASP A 137 0.30 8.18 -16.39
CA ASP A 137 0.86 7.26 -17.37
C ASP A 137 0.58 5.79 -17.01
N PHE A 138 -0.12 5.57 -15.91
CA PHE A 138 -0.38 4.25 -15.37
C PHE A 138 -1.67 3.66 -15.95
N ASP A 139 -1.56 2.43 -16.47
CA ASP A 139 -2.71 1.64 -16.92
C ASP A 139 -3.06 0.62 -15.84
N SER A 140 -4.06 0.94 -15.03
CA SER A 140 -4.44 0.10 -13.91
C SER A 140 -5.04 -1.23 -14.38
N PRO A 141 -4.66 -2.36 -13.75
CA PRO A 141 -5.31 -3.64 -13.99
C PRO A 141 -6.68 -3.77 -13.29
N PHE A 142 -7.10 -2.76 -12.52
CA PHE A 142 -8.36 -2.79 -11.76
C PHE A 142 -9.40 -1.88 -12.39
N SER A 143 -10.67 -2.27 -12.25
CA SER A 143 -11.83 -1.48 -12.67
C SER A 143 -12.88 -1.52 -11.57
N ILE A 144 -13.67 -0.44 -11.45
CA ILE A 144 -14.79 -0.38 -10.50
C ILE A 144 -15.84 -1.46 -10.77
N ASP A 145 -15.93 -1.94 -12.01
CA ASP A 145 -16.88 -2.98 -12.42
C ASP A 145 -16.37 -4.41 -12.16
N MET A 146 -15.09 -4.55 -11.79
CA MET A 146 -14.47 -5.84 -11.55
C MET A 146 -14.84 -6.39 -10.18
N ASP A 147 -15.16 -7.69 -10.12
CA ASP A 147 -15.31 -8.40 -8.85
C ASP A 147 -13.91 -8.71 -8.29
N LEU A 148 -13.50 -7.94 -7.29
CA LEU A 148 -12.18 -8.10 -6.68
C LEU A 148 -12.13 -9.21 -5.62
N TYR A 149 -13.30 -9.74 -5.24
CA TYR A 149 -13.41 -10.81 -4.24
C TYR A 149 -14.26 -11.96 -4.77
N PRO A 150 -13.84 -12.59 -5.90
CA PRO A 150 -14.67 -13.61 -6.55
C PRO A 150 -14.94 -14.84 -5.67
N GLU A 151 -14.07 -15.11 -4.70
CA GLU A 151 -14.23 -16.19 -3.74
C GLU A 151 -15.49 -16.03 -2.86
N PHE A 152 -16.09 -14.85 -2.82
CA PHE A 152 -17.31 -14.59 -2.05
C PHE A 152 -18.57 -14.57 -2.91
N SER A 153 -18.43 -14.61 -4.24
CA SER A 153 -19.56 -14.43 -5.16
C SER A 153 -20.59 -15.55 -5.11
N ASN A 154 -20.23 -16.73 -4.58
CA ASN A 154 -21.08 -17.91 -4.49
C ASN A 154 -21.54 -18.19 -3.05
N MET A 155 -21.42 -17.24 -2.17
CA MET A 155 -21.82 -17.38 -0.76
C MET A 155 -23.27 -16.95 -0.55
#